data_d6a5275f91857c70eb153f0d5eea45ac
#
_entry.id   d6a5275f91857c70eb153f0d5eea45ac
#
_cell.length_a   1.000
_cell.length_b   1.000
_cell.length_c   1.000
_cell.angle_alpha   90.00
_cell.angle_beta   90.00
_cell.angle_gamma   90.00
#
_symmetry.space_group_name_H-M   'P 1'
#
loop_
_entity.id
_entity.type
_entity.pdbx_description
1 polymer ?
#
loop_
_entity_poly.entity_id
_entity_poly.type
_entity_poly.pdbx_seq_one_letter_code
_entity_poly.pdbx_strand_id
1 'polypeptide(L)'
;MAQLNLRLHWTLAAIVLLIDALIVALTIFMDKTHHAEPPESGHTDTSAAIGWLGVFGAVFIFGCYGIMIKTPSVQEANCDCMVFQCYYSTAVVGVSMLIWLVAGSIDGLTFNGGSFMMGLLFATLWIISQMCGYNAIQVIGYAVGPAIWIGVTIGVSFVWGVAVFHNPVHSWPGAIGALVLMLGGVCLAAASSAISDRQSHRSVRELSQAVDQADGRALLSAARDKAASGTVIFGFLSACCCGVCNGSLMVSMNCFQNGCPAIGVEPYTGAVLAPLAFLPSLSAGILVAQPVLFMLYWGRSMLAGNMPQFHFSKVATSGLLTGAFWGMGNFNAMYATVYLGQTVGFPLTQCCLILSGAWGILYYKEVKGTAAIGTFVLASVVILAGATLDGVSC
;
A
#
# COMPACT_ATOMS: atom_id res chain seq x y z
N MET A 1 -6.88 -24.35 -13.92
CA MET A 1 -6.33 -23.11 -13.41
C MET A 1 -7.38 -22.13 -12.87
N ALA A 2 -8.47 -21.80 -13.58
CA ALA A 2 -9.46 -20.84 -13.09
C ALA A 2 -10.12 -21.22 -11.74
N GLN A 3 -10.49 -22.48 -11.54
CA GLN A 3 -11.06 -22.94 -10.25
C GLN A 3 -10.05 -22.91 -9.09
N LEU A 4 -8.77 -23.16 -9.35
CA LEU A 4 -7.71 -23.08 -8.34
C LEU A 4 -7.49 -21.62 -7.91
N ASN A 5 -7.50 -20.68 -8.88
CA ASN A 5 -7.43 -19.26 -8.59
C ASN A 5 -8.61 -18.76 -7.74
N LEU A 6 -9.83 -19.19 -8.06
CA LEU A 6 -11.02 -18.78 -7.32
C LEU A 6 -10.99 -19.30 -5.86
N ARG A 7 -10.59 -20.56 -5.65
CA ARG A 7 -10.43 -21.11 -4.29
C ARG A 7 -9.37 -20.35 -3.49
N LEU A 8 -8.23 -20.05 -4.10
CA LEU A 8 -7.17 -19.26 -3.45
C LEU A 8 -7.67 -17.89 -3.01
N HIS A 9 -8.41 -17.18 -3.88
CA HIS A 9 -8.96 -15.86 -3.57
C HIS A 9 -9.93 -15.91 -2.37
N TRP A 10 -10.82 -16.89 -2.32
CA TRP A 10 -11.74 -17.05 -1.20
C TRP A 10 -11.05 -17.48 0.10
N THR A 11 -10.02 -18.32 0.01
CA THR A 11 -9.22 -18.69 1.18
C THR A 11 -8.49 -17.48 1.74
N LEU A 12 -7.84 -16.69 0.89
CA LEU A 12 -7.18 -15.45 1.30
C LEU A 12 -8.17 -14.46 1.90
N ALA A 13 -9.33 -14.27 1.27
CA ALA A 13 -10.38 -13.39 1.80
C ALA A 13 -10.86 -13.84 3.20
N ALA A 14 -11.04 -15.14 3.41
CA ALA A 14 -11.43 -15.68 4.72
C ALA A 14 -10.34 -15.43 5.79
N ILE A 15 -9.06 -15.62 5.46
CA ILE A 15 -7.95 -15.34 6.37
C ILE A 15 -7.90 -13.86 6.74
N VAL A 16 -8.05 -12.98 5.76
CA VAL A 16 -8.05 -11.52 5.97
C VAL A 16 -9.20 -11.10 6.89
N LEU A 17 -10.42 -11.61 6.64
CA LEU A 17 -11.57 -11.34 7.50
C LEU A 17 -11.37 -11.83 8.94
N LEU A 18 -10.69 -12.97 9.12
CA LEU A 18 -10.36 -13.48 10.45
C LEU A 18 -9.35 -12.58 11.19
N ILE A 19 -8.35 -12.06 10.49
CA ILE A 19 -7.36 -11.12 11.06
C ILE A 19 -8.07 -9.84 11.53
N ASP A 20 -8.92 -9.25 10.69
CA ASP A 20 -9.63 -8.02 11.05
C ASP A 20 -10.64 -8.25 12.18
N ALA A 21 -11.37 -9.37 12.16
CA ALA A 21 -12.28 -9.73 13.24
C ALA A 21 -11.54 -9.90 14.57
N LEU A 22 -10.34 -10.48 14.56
CA LEU A 22 -9.49 -10.62 15.74
C LEU A 22 -9.05 -9.25 16.27
N ILE A 23 -8.61 -8.33 15.41
CA ILE A 23 -8.22 -6.98 15.79
C ILE A 23 -9.41 -6.23 16.41
N VAL A 24 -10.58 -6.26 15.76
CA VAL A 24 -11.79 -5.63 16.29
C VAL A 24 -12.18 -6.22 17.64
N ALA A 25 -12.16 -7.56 17.79
CA ALA A 25 -12.46 -8.23 19.04
C ALA A 25 -11.49 -7.86 20.16
N LEU A 26 -10.18 -7.79 19.89
CA LEU A 26 -9.18 -7.36 20.85
C LEU A 26 -9.36 -5.88 21.23
N THR A 27 -9.69 -5.02 20.26
CA THR A 27 -10.00 -3.61 20.52
C THR A 27 -11.19 -3.45 21.45
N ILE A 28 -12.29 -4.18 21.19
CA ILE A 28 -13.49 -4.19 22.05
C ILE A 28 -13.16 -4.73 23.47
N PHE A 29 -12.37 -5.78 23.53
CA PHE A 29 -11.95 -6.35 24.81
C PHE A 29 -11.14 -5.35 25.63
N MET A 30 -10.19 -4.66 25.00
CA MET A 30 -9.38 -3.65 25.65
C MET A 30 -10.17 -2.43 26.10
N ASP A 31 -11.08 -1.94 25.27
CA ASP A 31 -11.93 -0.82 25.62
C ASP A 31 -12.74 -1.13 26.90
N LYS A 32 -13.32 -2.32 26.98
CA LYS A 32 -14.07 -2.78 28.18
C LYS A 32 -13.18 -2.93 29.42
N THR A 33 -11.95 -3.38 29.27
CA THR A 33 -11.01 -3.52 30.39
C THR A 33 -10.49 -2.17 30.87
N HIS A 34 -10.31 -1.18 29.97
CA HIS A 34 -9.94 0.19 30.34
C HIS A 34 -10.99 0.92 31.18
N HIS A 35 -12.26 0.60 31.02
CA HIS A 35 -13.34 1.18 31.85
C HIS A 35 -13.48 0.50 33.22
N ALA A 36 -12.79 -0.63 33.44
CA ALA A 36 -12.95 -1.44 34.66
C ALA A 36 -11.85 -1.25 35.73
N GLU A 37 -10.68 -0.70 35.39
CA GLU A 37 -9.55 -0.56 36.35
C GLU A 37 -8.79 0.77 36.21
N PRO A 38 -8.25 1.33 37.34
CA PRO A 38 -7.35 2.50 37.29
C PRO A 38 -6.01 2.14 36.64
N PRO A 39 -5.29 3.11 36.03
CA PRO A 39 -4.12 2.87 35.21
C PRO A 39 -2.93 2.40 36.04
N GLU A 40 -2.71 1.11 36.17
CA GLU A 40 -1.48 0.51 36.65
C GLU A 40 -0.62 -0.06 35.49
N SER A 41 0.68 -0.16 35.76
CA SER A 41 1.82 -0.33 34.83
C SER A 41 1.82 -1.53 33.86
N GLY A 42 0.72 -2.25 33.68
CA GLY A 42 0.59 -3.34 32.70
C GLY A 42 0.06 -2.94 31.31
N HIS A 43 -0.30 -1.68 31.12
CA HIS A 43 -0.97 -1.21 29.88
C HIS A 43 -0.06 -1.04 28.66
N THR A 44 1.25 -0.85 28.86
CA THR A 44 2.21 -0.64 27.77
C THR A 44 2.39 -1.88 26.88
N ASP A 45 2.37 -3.07 27.48
CA ASP A 45 2.65 -4.32 26.76
C ASP A 45 1.49 -4.74 25.86
N THR A 46 0.24 -4.54 26.30
CA THR A 46 -0.95 -4.95 25.53
C THR A 46 -1.20 -4.01 24.35
N SER A 47 -0.97 -2.70 24.53
CA SER A 47 -1.12 -1.72 23.44
C SER A 47 -0.05 -1.92 22.37
N ALA A 48 1.20 -2.19 22.74
CA ALA A 48 2.24 -2.55 21.79
C ALA A 48 1.89 -3.83 21.01
N ALA A 49 1.33 -4.85 21.69
CA ALA A 49 0.92 -6.09 21.03
C ALA A 49 -0.13 -5.86 19.92
N ILE A 50 -1.11 -4.96 20.14
CA ILE A 50 -2.09 -4.60 19.09
C ILE A 50 -1.40 -3.88 17.92
N GLY A 51 -0.47 -2.98 18.20
CA GLY A 51 0.32 -2.32 17.18
C GLY A 51 1.07 -3.33 16.30
N TRP A 52 1.75 -4.31 16.92
CA TRP A 52 2.43 -5.38 16.19
C TRP A 52 1.47 -6.30 15.44
N LEU A 53 0.32 -6.63 16.01
CA LEU A 53 -0.72 -7.38 15.29
C LEU A 53 -1.19 -6.61 14.05
N GLY A 54 -1.37 -5.30 14.18
CA GLY A 54 -1.66 -4.39 13.06
C GLY A 54 -0.58 -4.43 11.98
N VAL A 55 0.72 -4.44 12.35
CA VAL A 55 1.82 -4.59 11.39
C VAL A 55 1.72 -5.92 10.66
N PHE A 56 1.61 -7.04 11.37
CA PHE A 56 1.53 -8.37 10.75
C PHE A 56 0.30 -8.51 9.85
N GLY A 57 -0.86 -8.01 10.30
CA GLY A 57 -2.08 -7.99 9.50
C GLY A 57 -1.91 -7.17 8.22
N ALA A 58 -1.40 -5.95 8.33
CA ALA A 58 -1.14 -5.08 7.18
C ALA A 58 -0.13 -5.70 6.20
N VAL A 59 0.99 -6.26 6.69
CA VAL A 59 2.00 -6.93 5.86
C VAL A 59 1.40 -8.09 5.08
N PHE A 60 0.60 -8.94 5.74
CA PHE A 60 -0.06 -10.08 5.09
C PHE A 60 -1.05 -9.61 4.03
N ILE A 61 -1.93 -8.68 4.39
CA ILE A 61 -3.02 -8.22 3.53
C ILE A 61 -2.46 -7.43 2.34
N PHE A 62 -1.56 -6.48 2.57
CA PHE A 62 -0.90 -5.74 1.50
C PHE A 62 0.01 -6.62 0.62
N GLY A 63 0.61 -7.64 1.18
CA GLY A 63 1.37 -8.61 0.40
C GLY A 63 0.51 -9.47 -0.54
N CYS A 64 -0.78 -9.61 -0.26
CA CYS A 64 -1.71 -10.44 -1.02
C CYS A 64 -2.61 -9.66 -1.99
N TYR A 65 -2.89 -8.36 -1.77
CA TYR A 65 -3.89 -7.62 -2.57
C TYR A 65 -3.55 -7.54 -4.07
N GLY A 66 -2.26 -7.50 -4.42
CA GLY A 66 -1.79 -7.45 -5.80
C GLY A 66 -2.12 -8.71 -6.64
N ILE A 67 -2.44 -9.83 -6.00
CA ILE A 67 -2.84 -11.07 -6.68
C ILE A 67 -4.09 -10.86 -7.54
N MET A 68 -5.04 -10.05 -7.04
CA MET A 68 -6.31 -9.80 -7.72
C MET A 68 -6.12 -8.97 -9.00
N ILE A 69 -5.14 -8.06 -9.03
CA ILE A 69 -4.82 -7.24 -10.20
C ILE A 69 -4.24 -8.10 -11.34
N LYS A 70 -3.57 -9.21 -10.99
CA LYS A 70 -2.94 -10.13 -11.95
C LYS A 70 -3.88 -11.21 -12.49
N THR A 71 -5.17 -11.13 -12.22
CA THR A 71 -6.12 -12.09 -12.80
C THR A 71 -6.15 -11.96 -14.32
N PRO A 72 -6.25 -13.08 -15.07
CA PRO A 72 -6.25 -13.06 -16.54
C PRO A 72 -7.32 -12.12 -17.12
N SER A 73 -8.49 -12.09 -16.51
CA SER A 73 -9.60 -11.22 -16.96
C SER A 73 -9.29 -9.73 -16.89
N VAL A 74 -8.53 -9.29 -15.87
CA VAL A 74 -8.08 -7.89 -15.73
C VAL A 74 -6.99 -7.58 -16.74
N GLN A 75 -6.04 -8.50 -16.93
CA GLN A 75 -4.96 -8.32 -17.89
C GLN A 75 -5.47 -8.25 -19.34
N GLU A 76 -6.41 -9.13 -19.72
CA GLU A 76 -7.04 -9.12 -21.02
C GLU A 76 -7.91 -7.88 -21.29
N ALA A 77 -8.53 -7.33 -20.23
CA ALA A 77 -9.38 -6.15 -20.36
C ALA A 77 -8.58 -4.88 -20.63
N ASN A 78 -7.26 -4.85 -20.32
CA ASN A 78 -6.42 -3.64 -20.38
C ASN A 78 -7.15 -2.42 -19.79
N CYS A 79 -7.71 -2.62 -18.59
CA CYS A 79 -8.61 -1.64 -17.98
C CYS A 79 -7.87 -0.35 -17.63
N ASP A 80 -8.54 0.77 -17.88
CA ASP A 80 -8.07 2.08 -17.46
C ASP A 80 -7.90 2.16 -15.93
N CYS A 81 -6.81 2.78 -15.47
CA CYS A 81 -6.45 2.84 -14.06
C CYS A 81 -7.50 3.57 -13.22
N MET A 82 -8.10 4.65 -13.72
CA MET A 82 -9.13 5.41 -13.01
C MET A 82 -10.43 4.62 -12.91
N VAL A 83 -10.77 3.84 -13.92
CA VAL A 83 -11.92 2.92 -13.88
C VAL A 83 -11.69 1.81 -12.85
N PHE A 84 -10.49 1.20 -12.84
CA PHE A 84 -10.13 0.22 -11.82
C PHE A 84 -10.21 0.83 -10.41
N GLN A 85 -9.74 2.09 -10.26
CA GLN A 85 -9.80 2.83 -9.01
C GLN A 85 -11.25 3.08 -8.54
N CYS A 86 -12.24 3.24 -9.43
CA CYS A 86 -13.64 3.36 -9.04
C CYS A 86 -14.16 2.10 -8.34
N TYR A 87 -13.88 0.90 -8.88
CA TYR A 87 -14.24 -0.36 -8.22
C TYR A 87 -13.51 -0.52 -6.88
N TYR A 88 -12.23 -0.19 -6.88
CA TYR A 88 -11.38 -0.22 -5.72
C TYR A 88 -11.94 0.66 -4.59
N SER A 89 -12.20 1.93 -4.87
CA SER A 89 -12.74 2.91 -3.92
C SER A 89 -14.10 2.49 -3.37
N THR A 90 -14.97 1.94 -4.21
CA THR A 90 -16.29 1.43 -3.79
C THR A 90 -16.17 0.36 -2.72
N ALA A 91 -15.23 -0.58 -2.90
CA ALA A 91 -15.02 -1.64 -1.92
C ALA A 91 -14.36 -1.13 -0.62
N VAL A 92 -13.44 -0.17 -0.71
CA VAL A 92 -12.85 0.46 0.50
C VAL A 92 -13.93 1.13 1.33
N VAL A 93 -14.84 1.89 0.70
CA VAL A 93 -15.99 2.49 1.39
C VAL A 93 -16.86 1.41 2.03
N GLY A 94 -17.22 0.36 1.27
CA GLY A 94 -18.07 -0.73 1.75
C GLY A 94 -17.47 -1.44 2.96
N VAL A 95 -16.19 -1.81 2.91
CA VAL A 95 -15.50 -2.48 4.01
C VAL A 95 -15.35 -1.56 5.22
N SER A 96 -14.93 -0.32 5.02
CA SER A 96 -14.79 0.65 6.11
C SER A 96 -16.10 0.89 6.85
N MET A 97 -17.20 1.05 6.11
CA MET A 97 -18.52 1.22 6.71
C MET A 97 -19.04 -0.06 7.39
N LEU A 98 -18.73 -1.24 6.81
CA LEU A 98 -19.09 -2.52 7.43
C LEU A 98 -18.37 -2.72 8.77
N ILE A 99 -17.06 -2.49 8.82
CA ILE A 99 -16.26 -2.57 10.06
C ILE A 99 -16.83 -1.60 11.10
N TRP A 100 -17.09 -0.34 10.70
CA TRP A 100 -17.64 0.65 11.60
C TRP A 100 -19.03 0.27 12.13
N LEU A 101 -19.93 -0.25 11.27
CA LEU A 101 -21.25 -0.70 11.68
C LEU A 101 -21.21 -1.89 12.64
N VAL A 102 -20.30 -2.85 12.41
CA VAL A 102 -20.10 -3.98 13.32
C VAL A 102 -19.56 -3.51 14.67
N ALA A 103 -18.66 -2.52 14.66
CA ALA A 103 -18.11 -1.91 15.86
C ALA A 103 -19.08 -0.90 16.53
N GLY A 104 -20.16 -0.48 15.86
CA GLY A 104 -21.04 0.60 16.30
C GLY A 104 -21.87 0.32 17.57
N SER A 105 -21.76 -0.91 18.13
CA SER A 105 -22.29 -1.24 19.46
C SER A 105 -21.34 -0.84 20.60
N ILE A 106 -20.19 -0.25 20.30
CA ILE A 106 -19.19 0.19 21.28
C ILE A 106 -19.57 1.58 21.78
N ASP A 107 -19.71 1.72 23.09
CA ASP A 107 -19.94 3.01 23.72
C ASP A 107 -18.75 3.95 23.46
N GLY A 108 -19.06 5.19 23.05
CA GLY A 108 -18.03 6.20 22.77
C GLY A 108 -17.59 6.28 21.30
N LEU A 109 -18.03 5.36 20.43
CA LEU A 109 -17.74 5.44 18.99
C LEU A 109 -18.66 6.49 18.33
N THR A 110 -18.20 7.73 18.28
CA THR A 110 -18.98 8.85 17.70
C THR A 110 -18.36 9.33 16.39
N PHE A 111 -19.22 9.63 15.42
CA PHE A 111 -18.81 10.34 14.21
C PHE A 111 -18.59 11.83 14.53
N ASN A 112 -17.38 12.32 14.28
CA ASN A 112 -17.06 13.74 14.42
C ASN A 112 -16.95 14.40 13.03
N GLY A 113 -17.82 15.37 12.76
CA GLY A 113 -17.81 16.13 11.50
C GLY A 113 -16.50 16.88 11.23
N GLY A 114 -15.76 17.30 12.30
CA GLY A 114 -14.44 17.91 12.17
C GLY A 114 -13.39 16.97 11.57
N SER A 115 -13.56 15.67 11.71
CA SER A 115 -12.68 14.65 11.13
C SER A 115 -12.84 14.46 9.62
N PHE A 116 -13.91 14.98 9.01
CA PHE A 116 -14.19 14.86 7.58
C PHE A 116 -13.03 15.38 6.72
N MET A 117 -12.45 16.52 7.10
CA MET A 117 -11.31 17.10 6.38
C MET A 117 -10.08 16.17 6.37
N MET A 118 -9.87 15.43 7.46
CA MET A 118 -8.79 14.44 7.53
C MET A 118 -9.10 13.22 6.67
N GLY A 119 -10.34 12.76 6.64
CA GLY A 119 -10.81 11.72 5.73
C GLY A 119 -10.68 12.13 4.26
N LEU A 120 -11.02 13.37 3.92
CA LEU A 120 -10.88 13.93 2.57
C LEU A 120 -9.41 14.05 2.16
N LEU A 121 -8.53 14.49 3.06
CA LEU A 121 -7.09 14.54 2.82
C LEU A 121 -6.52 13.15 2.55
N PHE A 122 -6.85 12.17 3.40
CA PHE A 122 -6.44 10.79 3.22
C PHE A 122 -6.89 10.25 1.84
N ALA A 123 -8.18 10.39 1.54
CA ALA A 123 -8.77 9.90 0.29
C ALA A 123 -8.11 10.54 -0.94
N THR A 124 -7.87 11.85 -0.92
CA THR A 124 -7.25 12.57 -2.03
C THR A 124 -5.81 12.09 -2.25
N LEU A 125 -4.99 12.02 -1.19
CA LEU A 125 -3.62 11.53 -1.26
C LEU A 125 -3.59 10.07 -1.77
N TRP A 126 -4.49 9.24 -1.28
CA TRP A 126 -4.58 7.85 -1.68
C TRP A 126 -4.92 7.69 -3.17
N ILE A 127 -5.97 8.35 -3.67
CA ILE A 127 -6.39 8.24 -5.07
C ILE A 127 -5.28 8.72 -6.00
N ILE A 128 -4.64 9.87 -5.68
CA ILE A 128 -3.50 10.39 -6.45
C ILE A 128 -2.33 9.40 -6.42
N SER A 129 -2.03 8.83 -5.26
CA SER A 129 -1.00 7.81 -5.11
C SER A 129 -1.24 6.59 -6.00
N GLN A 130 -2.47 6.06 -6.01
CA GLN A 130 -2.81 4.91 -6.84
C GLN A 130 -2.66 5.23 -8.35
N MET A 131 -3.09 6.41 -8.79
CA MET A 131 -2.91 6.87 -10.17
C MET A 131 -1.42 6.95 -10.56
N CYS A 132 -0.62 7.54 -9.70
CA CYS A 132 0.82 7.64 -9.91
C CYS A 132 1.51 6.27 -9.90
N GLY A 133 1.14 5.40 -8.97
CA GLY A 133 1.65 4.03 -8.88
C GLY A 133 1.33 3.21 -10.13
N TYR A 134 0.11 3.32 -10.63
CA TYR A 134 -0.30 2.64 -11.86
C TYR A 134 0.52 3.12 -13.06
N ASN A 135 0.69 4.44 -13.22
CA ASN A 135 1.53 5.01 -14.27
C ASN A 135 2.98 4.54 -14.16
N ALA A 136 3.53 4.48 -12.94
CA ALA A 136 4.88 3.99 -12.72
C ALA A 136 5.03 2.54 -13.18
N ILE A 137 4.08 1.66 -12.82
CA ILE A 137 4.10 0.25 -13.27
C ILE A 137 4.08 0.15 -14.78
N GLN A 138 3.23 0.92 -15.45
CA GLN A 138 3.13 0.88 -16.92
C GLN A 138 4.42 1.32 -17.62
N VAL A 139 5.13 2.29 -17.05
CA VAL A 139 6.28 2.93 -17.68
C VAL A 139 7.61 2.27 -17.33
N ILE A 140 7.84 2.01 -16.03
CA ILE A 140 9.11 1.49 -15.52
C ILE A 140 9.00 0.05 -15.00
N GLY A 141 7.82 -0.55 -15.11
CA GLY A 141 7.58 -1.95 -14.82
C GLY A 141 7.21 -2.22 -13.36
N TYR A 142 6.66 -3.43 -13.17
CA TYR A 142 6.14 -3.89 -11.88
C TYR A 142 7.22 -4.16 -10.82
N ALA A 143 8.46 -4.31 -11.24
CA ALA A 143 9.58 -4.56 -10.36
C ALA A 143 10.16 -3.28 -9.77
N VAL A 144 10.40 -2.29 -10.62
CA VAL A 144 11.11 -1.05 -10.27
C VAL A 144 10.15 -0.03 -9.66
N GLY A 145 8.95 0.11 -10.20
CA GLY A 145 7.94 1.06 -9.73
C GLY A 145 7.63 0.89 -8.23
N PRO A 146 7.15 -0.29 -7.78
CA PRO A 146 6.88 -0.55 -6.37
C PRO A 146 8.08 -0.34 -5.46
N ALA A 147 9.28 -0.75 -5.87
CA ALA A 147 10.46 -0.56 -5.05
C ALA A 147 10.77 0.92 -4.82
N ILE A 148 10.64 1.76 -5.85
CA ILE A 148 10.85 3.21 -5.69
C ILE A 148 9.83 3.81 -4.74
N TRP A 149 8.52 3.58 -4.98
CA TRP A 149 7.52 4.20 -4.11
C TRP A 149 7.55 3.68 -2.67
N ILE A 150 7.85 2.39 -2.44
CA ILE A 150 7.99 1.83 -1.09
C ILE A 150 9.18 2.49 -0.37
N GLY A 151 10.34 2.62 -1.05
CA GLY A 151 11.49 3.31 -0.49
C GLY A 151 11.17 4.75 -0.11
N VAL A 152 10.52 5.50 -1.00
CA VAL A 152 10.11 6.87 -0.73
C VAL A 152 9.07 6.92 0.39
N THR A 153 8.12 5.99 0.44
CA THR A 153 7.10 5.88 1.50
C THR A 153 7.75 5.73 2.88
N ILE A 154 8.73 4.83 3.02
CA ILE A 154 9.47 4.62 4.27
C ILE A 154 10.15 5.93 4.70
N GLY A 155 10.90 6.56 3.81
CA GLY A 155 11.61 7.81 4.11
C GLY A 155 10.67 8.95 4.50
N VAL A 156 9.59 9.15 3.75
CA VAL A 156 8.60 10.21 4.01
C VAL A 156 7.86 9.97 5.32
N SER A 157 7.44 8.73 5.60
CA SER A 157 6.77 8.39 6.86
C SER A 157 7.67 8.63 8.07
N PHE A 158 8.95 8.24 7.97
CA PHE A 158 9.93 8.50 9.01
C PHE A 158 10.10 10.01 9.28
N VAL A 159 10.23 10.81 8.22
CA VAL A 159 10.35 12.28 8.35
C VAL A 159 9.11 12.87 9.02
N TRP A 160 7.89 12.46 8.64
CA TRP A 160 6.66 12.90 9.30
C TRP A 160 6.66 12.56 10.79
N GLY A 161 7.02 11.32 11.12
CA GLY A 161 7.04 10.86 12.52
C GLY A 161 8.01 11.67 13.38
N VAL A 162 9.23 11.89 12.90
CA VAL A 162 10.27 12.60 13.67
C VAL A 162 10.06 14.11 13.66
N ALA A 163 9.87 14.71 12.48
CA ALA A 163 9.90 16.16 12.34
C ALA A 163 8.57 16.84 12.72
N VAL A 164 7.44 16.15 12.56
CA VAL A 164 6.11 16.75 12.77
C VAL A 164 5.41 16.17 14.00
N PHE A 165 5.43 14.85 14.15
CA PHE A 165 4.76 14.20 15.28
C PHE A 165 5.66 14.01 16.50
N HIS A 166 6.95 14.34 16.37
CA HIS A 166 7.92 14.23 17.48
C HIS A 166 7.92 12.85 18.15
N ASN A 167 7.75 11.80 17.36
CA ASN A 167 7.85 10.44 17.89
C ASN A 167 9.21 10.25 18.57
N PRO A 168 9.26 9.62 19.75
CA PRO A 168 10.51 9.43 20.47
C PRO A 168 11.46 8.53 19.67
N VAL A 169 12.72 8.94 19.56
CA VAL A 169 13.80 8.15 18.98
C VAL A 169 14.80 7.84 20.07
N HIS A 170 14.86 6.58 20.51
CA HIS A 170 15.76 6.15 21.59
C HIS A 170 17.22 6.10 21.16
N SER A 171 17.46 5.77 19.88
CA SER A 171 18.81 5.67 19.31
C SER A 171 18.85 6.21 17.87
N TRP A 172 19.35 7.42 17.70
CA TRP A 172 19.51 8.01 16.35
C TRP A 172 20.40 7.18 15.42
N PRO A 173 21.57 6.65 15.85
CA PRO A 173 22.36 5.76 14.99
C PRO A 173 21.60 4.50 14.60
N GLY A 174 20.80 3.94 15.52
CA GLY A 174 19.95 2.78 15.26
C GLY A 174 18.84 3.09 14.26
N ALA A 175 18.09 4.17 14.44
CA ALA A 175 17.02 4.59 13.55
C ALA A 175 17.52 4.90 12.12
N ILE A 176 18.66 5.62 12.01
CA ILE A 176 19.28 5.87 10.69
C ILE A 176 19.78 4.56 10.06
N GLY A 177 20.40 3.68 10.86
CA GLY A 177 20.80 2.36 10.40
C GLY A 177 19.64 1.50 9.92
N ALA A 178 18.51 1.51 10.63
CA ALA A 178 17.28 0.84 10.23
C ALA A 178 16.76 1.36 8.89
N LEU A 179 16.67 2.69 8.75
CA LEU A 179 16.24 3.33 7.49
C LEU A 179 17.15 2.96 6.32
N VAL A 180 18.47 2.99 6.50
CA VAL A 180 19.44 2.60 5.47
C VAL A 180 19.31 1.13 5.08
N LEU A 181 19.11 0.24 6.05
CA LEU A 181 18.89 -1.20 5.78
C LEU A 181 17.58 -1.42 5.04
N MET A 182 16.46 -0.82 5.48
CA MET A 182 15.17 -0.98 4.79
C MET A 182 15.24 -0.46 3.35
N LEU A 183 15.79 0.73 3.12
CA LEU A 183 15.95 1.30 1.77
C LEU A 183 16.92 0.47 0.92
N GLY A 184 18.02 0.01 1.49
CA GLY A 184 18.98 -0.88 0.83
C GLY A 184 18.34 -2.20 0.42
N GLY A 185 17.53 -2.79 1.29
CA GLY A 185 16.78 -4.01 1.00
C GLY A 185 15.74 -3.82 -0.11
N VAL A 186 15.02 -2.69 -0.12
CA VAL A 186 14.09 -2.32 -1.20
C VAL A 186 14.84 -2.19 -2.54
N CYS A 187 16.00 -1.55 -2.55
CA CYS A 187 16.85 -1.45 -3.75
C CYS A 187 17.33 -2.83 -4.24
N LEU A 188 17.70 -3.73 -3.32
CA LEU A 188 18.06 -5.11 -3.67
C LEU A 188 16.88 -5.89 -4.24
N ALA A 189 15.66 -5.71 -3.70
CA ALA A 189 14.45 -6.33 -4.23
C ALA A 189 14.18 -5.85 -5.68
N ALA A 190 14.33 -4.56 -5.94
CA ALA A 190 14.26 -4.00 -7.29
C ALA A 190 15.32 -4.58 -8.22
N ALA A 191 16.56 -4.71 -7.74
CA ALA A 191 17.65 -5.28 -8.50
C ALA A 191 17.41 -6.76 -8.86
N SER A 192 16.83 -7.54 -7.94
CA SER A 192 16.42 -8.93 -8.20
C SER A 192 15.51 -9.04 -9.42
N SER A 193 14.46 -8.23 -9.46
CA SER A 193 13.52 -8.22 -10.58
C SER A 193 14.18 -7.73 -11.87
N ALA A 194 15.02 -6.68 -11.80
CA ALA A 194 15.76 -6.19 -12.95
C ALA A 194 16.75 -7.23 -13.52
N ILE A 195 17.37 -8.06 -12.66
CA ILE A 195 18.22 -9.19 -13.08
C ILE A 195 17.40 -10.23 -13.84
N SER A 196 16.23 -10.60 -13.32
CA SER A 196 15.31 -11.53 -13.96
C SER A 196 14.86 -11.05 -15.34
N ASP A 197 14.46 -9.77 -15.44
CA ASP A 197 14.03 -9.17 -16.70
C ASP A 197 15.15 -9.14 -17.75
N ARG A 198 16.38 -8.76 -17.34
CA ARG A 198 17.55 -8.78 -18.22
C ARG A 198 17.85 -10.18 -18.75
N GLN A 199 17.73 -11.21 -17.90
CA GLN A 199 17.92 -12.60 -18.32
C GLN A 199 16.87 -13.03 -19.33
N SER A 200 15.59 -12.67 -19.11
CA SER A 200 14.50 -12.95 -20.03
C SER A 200 14.68 -12.24 -21.37
N HIS A 201 15.04 -10.95 -21.34
CA HIS A 201 15.31 -10.17 -22.56
C HIS A 201 16.53 -10.65 -23.32
N ARG A 202 17.57 -11.11 -22.63
CA ARG A 202 18.76 -11.68 -23.27
C ARG A 202 18.42 -12.97 -24.01
N SER A 203 17.66 -13.86 -23.40
CA SER A 203 17.21 -15.10 -24.05
C SER A 203 16.33 -14.84 -25.28
N VAL A 204 15.41 -13.85 -25.18
CA VAL A 204 14.56 -13.43 -26.31
C VAL A 204 15.40 -12.77 -27.40
N ARG A 205 16.40 -11.96 -27.05
CA ARG A 205 17.29 -11.29 -28.01
C ARG A 205 18.22 -12.28 -28.72
N GLU A 206 18.75 -13.27 -28.00
CA GLU A 206 19.54 -14.36 -28.58
C GLU A 206 18.69 -15.21 -29.55
N LEU A 207 17.41 -15.46 -29.21
CA LEU A 207 16.45 -16.13 -30.10
C LEU A 207 16.09 -15.27 -31.30
N SER A 208 15.87 -13.95 -31.11
CA SER A 208 15.56 -12.99 -32.16
C SER A 208 16.74 -12.77 -33.09
N GLN A 209 17.96 -12.70 -32.58
CA GLN A 209 19.18 -12.58 -33.41
C GLN A 209 19.45 -13.82 -34.27
N ALA A 210 19.04 -15.01 -33.78
CA ALA A 210 19.06 -16.21 -34.59
C ALA A 210 18.05 -16.20 -35.74
N VAL A 211 16.97 -15.41 -35.59
CA VAL A 211 15.90 -15.21 -36.61
C VAL A 211 16.17 -13.99 -37.50
N ASP A 212 16.79 -12.90 -36.96
CA ASP A 212 16.97 -11.60 -37.63
C ASP A 212 18.28 -11.50 -38.46
N GLN A 213 19.06 -12.56 -38.57
CA GLN A 213 20.15 -12.58 -39.59
C GLN A 213 19.64 -12.44 -41.04
N ALA A 214 18.31 -12.31 -41.19
CA ALA A 214 17.66 -12.21 -42.51
C ALA A 214 17.14 -10.80 -42.89
N ASP A 215 17.02 -9.80 -42.01
CA ASP A 215 16.44 -8.51 -42.40
C ASP A 215 16.94 -7.30 -41.61
N GLY A 216 17.42 -6.29 -42.33
CA GLY A 216 18.08 -5.07 -41.85
C GLY A 216 17.15 -4.06 -41.16
N ARG A 217 16.88 -4.20 -39.86
CA ARG A 217 16.08 -3.29 -39.02
C ARG A 217 16.84 -2.45 -38.00
N ALA A 218 18.16 -2.26 -38.19
CA ALA A 218 19.00 -1.54 -37.22
C ALA A 218 18.73 -0.02 -37.10
N LEU A 219 18.07 0.62 -38.08
CA LEU A 219 17.84 2.08 -38.07
C LEU A 219 16.59 2.54 -37.29
N LEU A 220 15.63 1.66 -37.04
CA LEU A 220 14.42 1.97 -36.27
C LEU A 220 14.63 1.92 -34.75
N SER A 221 15.69 1.26 -34.25
CA SER A 221 16.00 1.13 -32.83
C SER A 221 16.48 2.44 -32.21
N ALA A 222 17.32 3.21 -32.88
CA ALA A 222 17.94 4.43 -32.36
C ALA A 222 16.93 5.59 -32.15
N ALA A 223 15.89 5.69 -32.97
CA ALA A 223 14.80 6.68 -32.80
C ALA A 223 13.87 6.32 -31.64
N ARG A 224 13.69 5.02 -31.36
CA ARG A 224 12.88 4.50 -30.27
C ARG A 224 13.50 4.74 -28.90
N ASP A 225 14.84 4.69 -28.79
CA ASP A 225 15.58 4.85 -27.53
C ASP A 225 15.51 6.28 -27.00
N LYS A 226 15.43 7.30 -27.86
CA LYS A 226 15.34 8.71 -27.48
C LYS A 226 13.95 9.12 -26.95
N ALA A 227 12.90 8.53 -27.51
CA ALA A 227 11.53 8.70 -27.02
C ALA A 227 11.32 7.96 -25.69
N ALA A 228 12.00 6.83 -25.48
CA ALA A 228 11.93 6.03 -24.27
C ALA A 228 12.48 6.76 -23.02
N SER A 229 13.51 7.61 -23.18
CA SER A 229 14.16 8.31 -22.05
C SER A 229 13.23 9.28 -21.31
N GLY A 230 12.44 10.10 -22.03
CA GLY A 230 11.48 11.02 -21.41
C GLY A 230 10.35 10.30 -20.69
N THR A 231 9.92 9.18 -21.25
CA THR A 231 8.88 8.33 -20.66
C THR A 231 9.36 7.66 -19.36
N VAL A 232 10.61 7.20 -19.31
CA VAL A 232 11.22 6.60 -18.09
C VAL A 232 11.32 7.61 -16.96
N ILE A 233 11.73 8.87 -17.25
CA ILE A 233 11.77 9.95 -16.24
C ILE A 233 10.37 10.20 -15.67
N PHE A 234 9.35 10.24 -16.53
CA PHE A 234 7.97 10.40 -16.08
C PHE A 234 7.50 9.24 -15.18
N GLY A 235 7.85 8.00 -15.51
CA GLY A 235 7.56 6.84 -14.69
C GLY A 235 8.25 6.90 -13.31
N PHE A 236 9.51 7.34 -13.29
CA PHE A 236 10.26 7.55 -12.05
C PHE A 236 9.63 8.63 -11.17
N LEU A 237 9.28 9.79 -11.74
CA LEU A 237 8.61 10.88 -11.02
C LEU A 237 7.25 10.46 -10.49
N SER A 238 6.50 9.67 -11.27
CA SER A 238 5.23 9.08 -10.83
C SER A 238 5.42 8.14 -9.64
N ALA A 239 6.44 7.28 -9.66
CA ALA A 239 6.76 6.43 -8.52
C ALA A 239 7.14 7.23 -7.27
N CYS A 240 7.95 8.29 -7.42
CA CYS A 240 8.28 9.18 -6.31
C CYS A 240 7.04 9.90 -5.76
N CYS A 241 6.17 10.42 -6.61
CA CYS A 241 4.92 11.06 -6.20
C CYS A 241 4.01 10.07 -5.46
N CYS A 242 3.88 8.83 -5.98
CA CYS A 242 3.18 7.76 -5.29
C CYS A 242 3.74 7.53 -3.88
N GLY A 243 5.07 7.43 -3.74
CA GLY A 243 5.72 7.22 -2.44
C GLY A 243 5.51 8.38 -1.46
N VAL A 244 5.59 9.62 -1.92
CA VAL A 244 5.33 10.81 -1.09
C VAL A 244 3.88 10.81 -0.59
N CYS A 245 2.91 10.59 -1.48
CA CYS A 245 1.51 10.51 -1.09
C CYS A 245 1.25 9.36 -0.12
N ASN A 246 1.78 8.16 -0.39
CA ASN A 246 1.63 7.00 0.49
C ASN A 246 2.28 7.22 1.87
N GLY A 247 3.49 7.75 1.93
CA GLY A 247 4.17 8.06 3.19
C GLY A 247 3.47 9.12 4.02
N SER A 248 2.61 9.92 3.38
CA SER A 248 1.82 10.98 4.02
C SER A 248 0.39 10.55 4.38
N LEU A 249 -0.06 9.33 4.01
CA LEU A 249 -1.45 8.88 4.28
C LEU A 249 -1.80 8.93 5.76
N MET A 250 -0.92 8.37 6.60
CA MET A 250 -1.17 8.25 8.04
C MET A 250 -1.05 9.58 8.79
N VAL A 251 -0.59 10.66 8.14
CA VAL A 251 -0.64 12.02 8.70
C VAL A 251 -2.07 12.40 9.06
N SER A 252 -3.03 12.08 8.19
CA SER A 252 -4.46 12.34 8.43
C SER A 252 -4.97 11.62 9.66
N MET A 253 -4.55 10.35 9.85
CA MET A 253 -4.93 9.55 11.01
C MET A 253 -4.27 10.06 12.30
N ASN A 254 -2.98 10.43 12.25
CA ASN A 254 -2.27 11.02 13.38
C ASN A 254 -2.86 12.37 13.78
N CYS A 255 -3.20 13.23 12.82
CA CYS A 255 -3.87 14.50 13.09
C CYS A 255 -5.26 14.31 13.68
N PHE A 256 -5.99 13.30 13.26
CA PHE A 256 -7.28 12.96 13.85
C PHE A 256 -7.13 12.51 15.30
N GLN A 257 -6.18 11.63 15.59
CA GLN A 257 -5.97 11.08 16.92
C GLN A 257 -5.40 12.10 17.91
N ASN A 258 -4.32 12.80 17.51
CA ASN A 258 -3.52 13.64 18.40
C ASN A 258 -3.92 15.13 18.33
N GLY A 259 -4.80 15.47 17.39
CA GLY A 259 -5.10 16.85 17.03
C GLY A 259 -4.03 17.45 16.15
N CYS A 260 -4.41 18.51 15.42
CA CYS A 260 -3.50 19.35 14.66
C CYS A 260 -3.94 20.81 14.84
N PRO A 261 -3.49 21.48 15.91
CA PRO A 261 -3.92 22.84 16.23
C PRO A 261 -3.65 23.85 15.11
N ALA A 262 -2.59 23.64 14.33
CA ALA A 262 -2.23 24.48 13.17
C ALA A 262 -3.33 24.58 12.10
N ILE A 263 -4.21 23.57 12.02
CA ILE A 263 -5.32 23.51 11.07
C ILE A 263 -6.69 23.34 11.78
N GLY A 264 -6.74 23.59 13.10
CA GLY A 264 -7.98 23.59 13.88
C GLY A 264 -8.62 22.21 14.08
N VAL A 265 -7.83 21.13 14.03
CA VAL A 265 -8.32 19.77 14.29
C VAL A 265 -8.09 19.44 15.76
N GLU A 266 -9.20 19.24 16.48
CA GLU A 266 -9.19 18.78 17.88
C GLU A 266 -8.87 17.29 17.98
N PRO A 267 -8.14 16.84 19.03
CA PRO A 267 -7.80 15.44 19.21
C PRO A 267 -9.03 14.58 19.48
N TYR A 268 -9.06 13.37 18.97
CA TYR A 268 -10.06 12.38 19.29
C TYR A 268 -9.80 11.77 20.67
N THR A 269 -10.77 11.85 21.58
CA THR A 269 -10.59 11.49 23.00
C THR A 269 -10.57 9.99 23.30
N GLY A 270 -10.71 9.13 22.28
CA GLY A 270 -10.71 7.67 22.44
C GLY A 270 -9.55 7.02 21.68
N ALA A 271 -8.33 7.05 22.20
CA ALA A 271 -7.14 6.57 21.49
C ALA A 271 -7.28 5.14 20.94
N VAL A 272 -7.88 4.22 21.74
CA VAL A 272 -8.10 2.82 21.35
C VAL A 272 -9.08 2.70 20.18
N LEU A 273 -10.11 3.55 20.16
CA LEU A 273 -11.16 3.55 19.14
C LEU A 273 -10.88 4.47 17.95
N ALA A 274 -9.78 5.23 17.99
CA ALA A 274 -9.47 6.21 16.96
C ALA A 274 -9.45 5.62 15.52
N PRO A 275 -8.84 4.46 15.23
CA PRO A 275 -8.92 3.87 13.90
C PRO A 275 -10.34 3.54 13.46
N LEU A 276 -11.18 3.03 14.35
CA LEU A 276 -12.60 2.74 14.06
C LEU A 276 -13.41 4.00 13.82
N ALA A 277 -13.22 5.02 14.66
CA ALA A 277 -13.91 6.31 14.55
C ALA A 277 -13.50 7.10 13.27
N PHE A 278 -12.31 6.81 12.72
CA PHE A 278 -11.84 7.44 11.48
C PHE A 278 -12.49 6.88 10.21
N LEU A 279 -12.96 5.62 10.22
CA LEU A 279 -13.49 4.95 9.02
C LEU A 279 -14.67 5.67 8.35
N PRO A 280 -15.67 6.25 9.06
CA PRO A 280 -16.72 7.04 8.42
C PRO A 280 -16.18 8.28 7.72
N SER A 281 -15.19 8.97 8.31
CA SER A 281 -14.56 10.15 7.73
C SER A 281 -13.76 9.80 6.48
N LEU A 282 -13.03 8.69 6.50
CA LEU A 282 -12.35 8.12 5.33
C LEU A 282 -13.35 7.80 4.22
N SER A 283 -14.45 7.11 4.55
CA SER A 283 -15.50 6.76 3.59
C SER A 283 -16.14 7.99 2.96
N ALA A 284 -16.51 8.99 3.78
CA ALA A 284 -17.06 10.25 3.30
C ALA A 284 -16.05 11.01 2.41
N GLY A 285 -14.79 11.03 2.79
CA GLY A 285 -13.70 11.60 1.99
C GLY A 285 -13.56 10.93 0.62
N ILE A 286 -13.61 9.60 0.56
CA ILE A 286 -13.57 8.84 -0.71
C ILE A 286 -14.79 9.14 -1.57
N LEU A 287 -15.99 9.19 -0.98
CA LEU A 287 -17.24 9.48 -1.70
C LEU A 287 -17.24 10.88 -2.34
N VAL A 288 -16.45 11.82 -1.82
CA VAL A 288 -16.27 13.15 -2.41
C VAL A 288 -15.07 13.19 -3.36
N ALA A 289 -13.90 12.73 -2.93
CA ALA A 289 -12.67 12.84 -3.71
C ALA A 289 -12.70 11.99 -4.99
N GLN A 290 -13.23 10.75 -4.92
CA GLN A 290 -13.24 9.86 -6.08
C GLN A 290 -14.08 10.38 -7.24
N PRO A 291 -15.35 10.83 -7.07
CA PRO A 291 -16.11 11.41 -8.17
C PRO A 291 -15.47 12.67 -8.75
N VAL A 292 -14.93 13.56 -7.90
CA VAL A 292 -14.29 14.80 -8.36
C VAL A 292 -13.07 14.47 -9.24
N LEU A 293 -12.16 13.64 -8.76
CA LEU A 293 -10.97 13.25 -9.51
C LEU A 293 -11.32 12.44 -10.77
N PHE A 294 -12.36 11.59 -10.69
CA PHE A 294 -12.88 10.87 -11.86
C PHE A 294 -13.42 11.82 -12.92
N MET A 295 -14.20 12.82 -12.55
CA MET A 295 -14.76 13.80 -13.47
C MET A 295 -13.65 14.64 -14.15
N LEU A 296 -12.62 15.04 -13.41
CA LEU A 296 -11.47 15.73 -13.97
C LEU A 296 -10.72 14.84 -14.98
N TYR A 297 -10.49 13.58 -14.63
CA TYR A 297 -9.87 12.59 -15.51
C TYR A 297 -10.72 12.31 -16.76
N TRP A 298 -12.02 12.11 -16.58
CA TRP A 298 -13.00 11.88 -17.63
C TRP A 298 -13.02 13.04 -18.63
N GLY A 299 -13.12 14.28 -18.13
CA GLY A 299 -13.09 15.49 -18.96
C GLY A 299 -11.83 15.57 -19.83
N ARG A 300 -10.65 15.28 -19.23
CA ARG A 300 -9.39 15.22 -19.98
C ARG A 300 -9.40 14.11 -21.05
N SER A 301 -9.92 12.94 -20.71
CA SER A 301 -10.02 11.80 -21.64
C SER A 301 -10.97 12.09 -22.82
N MET A 302 -12.07 12.79 -22.55
CA MET A 302 -12.97 13.29 -23.61
C MET A 302 -12.25 14.22 -24.59
N LEU A 303 -11.50 15.20 -24.07
CA LEU A 303 -10.73 16.14 -24.89
C LEU A 303 -9.64 15.45 -25.71
N ALA A 304 -9.09 14.35 -25.19
CA ALA A 304 -8.08 13.53 -25.88
C ALA A 304 -8.69 12.49 -26.84
N GLY A 305 -10.01 12.34 -26.91
CA GLY A 305 -10.70 11.35 -27.76
C GLY A 305 -10.57 9.90 -27.25
N ASN A 306 -10.09 9.70 -26.02
CA ASN A 306 -9.86 8.39 -25.42
C ASN A 306 -10.78 8.17 -24.23
N MET A 307 -11.99 7.66 -24.47
CA MET A 307 -12.95 7.41 -23.39
C MET A 307 -12.66 6.11 -22.66
N PRO A 308 -12.50 6.14 -21.33
CA PRO A 308 -12.25 4.94 -20.54
C PRO A 308 -13.47 4.02 -20.54
N GLN A 309 -13.25 2.71 -20.67
CA GLN A 309 -14.29 1.69 -20.65
C GLN A 309 -14.32 0.96 -19.30
N PHE A 310 -15.53 0.73 -18.76
CA PHE A 310 -15.69 0.17 -17.43
C PHE A 310 -15.43 -1.34 -17.33
N HIS A 311 -15.55 -2.11 -18.41
CA HIS A 311 -15.31 -3.56 -18.46
C HIS A 311 -15.91 -4.32 -17.25
N PHE A 312 -17.14 -3.97 -16.84
CA PHE A 312 -17.76 -4.41 -15.58
C PHE A 312 -17.65 -5.92 -15.35
N SER A 313 -18.04 -6.74 -16.33
CA SER A 313 -18.06 -8.20 -16.22
C SER A 313 -16.67 -8.84 -16.01
N LYS A 314 -15.60 -8.18 -16.49
CA LYS A 314 -14.23 -8.71 -16.43
C LYS A 314 -13.43 -8.19 -15.23
N VAL A 315 -13.69 -6.95 -14.80
CA VAL A 315 -12.83 -6.20 -13.88
C VAL A 315 -13.46 -5.94 -12.52
N ALA A 316 -14.80 -5.81 -12.44
CA ALA A 316 -15.46 -5.39 -11.21
C ALA A 316 -15.13 -6.29 -10.01
N THR A 317 -15.22 -7.61 -10.16
CA THR A 317 -14.93 -8.55 -9.06
C THR A 317 -13.50 -8.41 -8.54
N SER A 318 -12.52 -8.36 -9.44
CA SER A 318 -11.11 -8.20 -9.07
C SER A 318 -10.85 -6.84 -8.44
N GLY A 319 -11.43 -5.76 -8.98
CA GLY A 319 -11.31 -4.42 -8.43
C GLY A 319 -11.92 -4.29 -7.04
N LEU A 320 -13.12 -4.85 -6.83
CA LEU A 320 -13.78 -4.87 -5.53
C LEU A 320 -12.99 -5.69 -4.49
N LEU A 321 -12.49 -6.87 -4.87
CA LEU A 321 -11.66 -7.69 -3.97
C LEU A 321 -10.35 -6.97 -3.63
N THR A 322 -9.68 -6.38 -4.62
CA THR A 322 -8.47 -5.55 -4.38
C THR A 322 -8.76 -4.44 -3.38
N GLY A 323 -9.89 -3.74 -3.55
CA GLY A 323 -10.31 -2.67 -2.63
C GLY A 323 -10.64 -3.16 -1.23
N ALA A 324 -11.31 -4.29 -1.12
CA ALA A 324 -11.62 -4.90 0.17
C ALA A 324 -10.34 -5.27 0.93
N PHE A 325 -9.40 -5.94 0.28
CA PHE A 325 -8.09 -6.27 0.87
C PHE A 325 -7.34 -5.00 1.29
N TRP A 326 -7.25 -4.02 0.40
CA TRP A 326 -6.53 -2.79 0.72
C TRP A 326 -7.17 -2.01 1.88
N GLY A 327 -8.51 -1.92 1.91
CA GLY A 327 -9.23 -1.26 3.01
C GLY A 327 -8.96 -1.92 4.35
N MET A 328 -9.02 -3.25 4.41
CA MET A 328 -8.67 -4.04 5.59
C MET A 328 -7.19 -3.89 5.96
N GLY A 329 -6.28 -3.90 4.98
CA GLY A 329 -4.86 -3.65 5.21
C GLY A 329 -4.58 -2.27 5.79
N ASN A 330 -5.28 -1.23 5.33
CA ASN A 330 -5.16 0.12 5.89
C ASN A 330 -5.74 0.23 7.30
N PHE A 331 -6.83 -0.46 7.58
CA PHE A 331 -7.35 -0.55 8.94
C PHE A 331 -6.30 -1.10 9.91
N ASN A 332 -5.63 -2.19 9.52
CA ASN A 332 -4.51 -2.76 10.28
C ASN A 332 -3.32 -1.77 10.38
N ALA A 333 -2.99 -1.07 9.30
CA ALA A 333 -1.92 -0.07 9.28
C ALA A 333 -2.22 1.15 10.17
N MET A 334 -3.49 1.53 10.32
CA MET A 334 -3.90 2.57 11.27
C MET A 334 -3.59 2.13 12.70
N TYR A 335 -3.91 0.89 13.10
CA TYR A 335 -3.55 0.37 14.42
C TYR A 335 -2.03 0.32 14.62
N ALA A 336 -1.30 -0.16 13.62
CA ALA A 336 0.16 -0.14 13.67
C ALA A 336 0.70 1.27 13.91
N THR A 337 0.18 2.27 13.21
CA THR A 337 0.62 3.66 13.33
C THR A 337 0.22 4.30 14.66
N VAL A 338 -1.00 4.04 15.13
CA VAL A 338 -1.51 4.59 16.38
C VAL A 338 -0.71 4.11 17.59
N TYR A 339 -0.38 2.82 17.61
CA TYR A 339 0.27 2.21 18.78
C TYR A 339 1.81 2.16 18.72
N LEU A 340 2.39 2.11 17.51
CA LEU A 340 3.85 2.07 17.34
C LEU A 340 4.43 3.40 16.80
N GLY A 341 3.57 4.39 16.56
CA GLY A 341 3.99 5.67 15.99
C GLY A 341 4.19 5.65 14.47
N GLN A 342 4.27 6.86 13.89
CA GLN A 342 4.45 7.07 12.45
C GLN A 342 5.86 6.67 11.98
N THR A 343 6.86 6.72 12.85
CA THR A 343 8.25 6.34 12.55
C THR A 343 8.43 4.84 12.38
N VAL A 344 7.70 4.03 13.14
CA VAL A 344 7.84 2.57 13.20
C VAL A 344 6.67 1.86 12.53
N GLY A 345 5.45 2.15 12.99
CA GLY A 345 4.26 1.38 12.61
C GLY A 345 4.02 1.34 11.11
N PHE A 346 4.00 2.48 10.44
CA PHE A 346 3.70 2.53 9.01
C PHE A 346 4.87 2.05 8.12
N PRO A 347 6.14 2.42 8.35
CA PRO A 347 7.26 1.84 7.62
C PRO A 347 7.33 0.31 7.69
N LEU A 348 7.05 -0.29 8.85
CA LEU A 348 7.05 -1.74 8.99
C LEU A 348 6.00 -2.44 8.13
N THR A 349 4.86 -1.80 7.85
CA THR A 349 3.86 -2.36 6.94
C THR A 349 4.40 -2.56 5.52
N GLN A 350 5.45 -1.81 5.12
CA GLN A 350 6.09 -1.92 3.82
C GLN A 350 6.90 -3.23 3.63
N CYS A 351 7.11 -3.99 4.71
CA CYS A 351 7.62 -5.36 4.63
C CYS A 351 6.70 -6.29 3.83
N CYS A 352 5.47 -5.84 3.49
CA CYS A 352 4.58 -6.51 2.54
C CYS A 352 5.24 -6.80 1.18
N LEU A 353 6.30 -6.05 0.81
CA LEU A 353 7.11 -6.31 -0.38
C LEU A 353 7.71 -7.74 -0.39
N ILE A 354 8.08 -8.25 0.78
CA ILE A 354 8.63 -9.61 0.91
C ILE A 354 7.59 -10.64 0.50
N LEU A 355 6.36 -10.50 1.00
CA LEU A 355 5.28 -11.43 0.70
C LEU A 355 4.80 -11.30 -0.76
N SER A 356 4.66 -10.08 -1.27
CA SER A 356 4.28 -9.85 -2.67
C SER A 356 5.34 -10.38 -3.64
N GLY A 357 6.62 -10.22 -3.32
CA GLY A 357 7.72 -10.81 -4.09
C GLY A 357 7.76 -12.34 -4.01
N ALA A 358 7.46 -12.92 -2.83
CA ALA A 358 7.32 -14.38 -2.70
C ALA A 358 6.20 -14.93 -3.60
N TRP A 359 5.04 -14.25 -3.72
CA TRP A 359 4.02 -14.60 -4.71
C TRP A 359 4.55 -14.54 -6.13
N GLY A 360 5.32 -13.49 -6.49
CA GLY A 360 5.96 -13.35 -7.79
C GLY A 360 6.91 -14.51 -8.13
N ILE A 361 7.67 -14.99 -7.15
CA ILE A 361 8.62 -16.11 -7.32
C ILE A 361 7.92 -17.46 -7.35
N LEU A 362 7.11 -17.77 -6.33
CA LEU A 362 6.59 -19.10 -6.08
C LEU A 362 5.36 -19.43 -6.93
N TYR A 363 4.45 -18.48 -7.08
CA TYR A 363 3.16 -18.69 -7.74
C TYR A 363 3.19 -18.24 -9.19
N TYR A 364 3.57 -16.98 -9.43
CA TYR A 364 3.58 -16.44 -10.80
C TYR A 364 4.83 -16.81 -11.60
N LYS A 365 5.91 -17.21 -10.92
CA LYS A 365 7.19 -17.59 -11.55
C LYS A 365 7.74 -16.47 -12.47
N GLU A 366 7.53 -15.23 -12.05
CA GLU A 366 7.98 -14.05 -12.80
C GLU A 366 9.47 -13.80 -12.60
N VAL A 367 9.95 -13.95 -11.35
CA VAL A 367 11.39 -13.84 -11.05
C VAL A 367 12.05 -15.19 -11.31
N LYS A 368 12.91 -15.23 -12.32
CA LYS A 368 13.59 -16.44 -12.77
C LYS A 368 15.09 -16.30 -12.60
N GLY A 369 15.73 -17.46 -12.39
CA GLY A 369 17.17 -17.55 -12.25
C GLY A 369 17.65 -17.48 -10.80
N THR A 370 18.64 -18.31 -10.48
CA THR A 370 19.20 -18.46 -9.13
C THR A 370 19.77 -17.15 -8.58
N ALA A 371 20.41 -16.33 -9.43
CA ALA A 371 20.96 -15.03 -9.05
C ALA A 371 19.83 -14.05 -8.64
N ALA A 372 18.75 -13.95 -9.42
CA ALA A 372 17.62 -13.09 -9.10
C ALA A 372 16.93 -13.53 -7.81
N ILE A 373 16.63 -14.82 -7.65
CA ILE A 373 16.02 -15.36 -6.43
C ILE A 373 16.95 -15.16 -5.22
N GLY A 374 18.26 -15.43 -5.36
CA GLY A 374 19.22 -15.19 -4.30
C GLY A 374 19.29 -13.72 -3.87
N THR A 375 19.26 -12.79 -4.82
CA THR A 375 19.21 -11.35 -4.53
C THR A 375 17.91 -10.97 -3.80
N PHE A 376 16.78 -11.56 -4.17
CA PHE A 376 15.51 -11.32 -3.46
C PHE A 376 15.52 -11.84 -2.02
N VAL A 377 16.08 -13.04 -1.79
CA VAL A 377 16.23 -13.60 -0.44
C VAL A 377 17.13 -12.70 0.40
N LEU A 378 18.27 -12.24 -0.15
CA LEU A 378 19.14 -11.28 0.53
C LEU A 378 18.42 -9.98 0.86
N ALA A 379 17.66 -9.43 -0.10
CA ALA A 379 16.82 -8.24 0.09
C ALA A 379 15.85 -8.42 1.26
N SER A 380 15.17 -9.57 1.32
CA SER A 380 14.23 -9.90 2.39
C SER A 380 14.91 -9.93 3.77
N VAL A 381 16.09 -10.54 3.87
CA VAL A 381 16.87 -10.57 5.12
C VAL A 381 17.28 -9.16 5.55
N VAL A 382 17.74 -8.32 4.61
CA VAL A 382 18.16 -6.94 4.88
C VAL A 382 16.96 -6.08 5.33
N ILE A 383 15.79 -6.22 4.68
CA ILE A 383 14.55 -5.52 5.08
C ILE A 383 14.15 -5.93 6.50
N LEU A 384 14.14 -7.22 6.82
CA LEU A 384 13.77 -7.72 8.14
C LEU A 384 14.76 -7.27 9.23
N ALA A 385 16.06 -7.23 8.92
CA ALA A 385 17.08 -6.70 9.83
C ALA A 385 16.85 -5.20 10.09
N GLY A 386 16.55 -4.43 9.04
CA GLY A 386 16.18 -3.02 9.18
C GLY A 386 14.90 -2.82 9.99
N ALA A 387 13.87 -3.62 9.74
CA ALA A 387 12.60 -3.57 10.46
C ALA A 387 12.76 -3.88 11.96
N THR A 388 13.57 -4.89 12.31
CA THR A 388 13.87 -5.21 13.71
C THR A 388 14.67 -4.09 14.39
N LEU A 389 15.65 -3.52 13.70
CA LEU A 389 16.45 -2.42 14.23
C LEU A 389 15.59 -1.16 14.46
N ASP A 390 14.65 -0.87 13.56
CA ASP A 390 13.70 0.25 13.68
C ASP A 390 12.83 0.10 14.93
N GLY A 391 12.21 -1.07 15.11
CA GLY A 391 11.38 -1.35 16.29
C GLY A 391 12.11 -1.33 17.63
N VAL A 392 13.45 -1.45 17.66
CA VAL A 392 14.26 -1.35 18.87
C VAL A 392 14.80 0.07 19.08
N SER A 393 14.95 0.85 18.02
CA SER A 393 15.60 2.18 18.03
C SER A 393 14.62 3.34 18.20
N CYS A 394 13.39 3.15 17.82
CA CYS A 394 12.27 4.10 17.95
C CYS A 394 11.19 3.53 18.84
#